data_b05c2747d71ad72d9f7b659e62e31cfd
#
_entry.id   b05c2747d71ad72d9f7b659e62e31cfd
#
_cell.length_a   1.000
_cell.length_b   1.000
_cell.length_c   1.000
_cell.angle_alpha   90.00
_cell.angle_beta   90.00
_cell.angle_gamma   90.00
#
_symmetry.space_group_name_H-M   'P 1'
#
loop_
_entity.id
_entity.type
_entity.pdbx_description
1 polymer ?
#
loop_
_entity_poly.entity_id
_entity_poly.type
_entity_poly.pdbx_seq_one_letter_code
_entity_poly.pdbx_strand_id
1 'polypeptide(L)'
;MNDTATSPGIDAVRALERVASGSDLGEAEADALLEAMASAEIAPTLAGGMLIALRCKGECAAEIRGFANAMRRLARRPSVPAGGRYVDIVGTGGDGSGSLNLSTGAALLAAACGAAVVKHGNRSVSSRCGSADVLTALGLPLPLDEQRAGDCLAELGFTFLFAPHYHPAMKHIAPVRAALGVRTVFNILGPLANPAAPPYHVIGAFSERIAALMAETLSGMDIERAFVVHGAEGWDEATPIGPFVCFDVRRGSVTREVRDPADYGLSRC
;
A
#
# COMPACT_ATOMS: atom_id res chain seq x y z
N MET A 1 3.79 -7.76 -38.90
CA MET A 1 4.77 -6.76 -38.45
C MET A 1 4.19 -6.16 -37.19
N ASN A 2 4.55 -6.72 -36.00
CA ASN A 2 4.13 -6.16 -34.72
C ASN A 2 5.20 -5.16 -34.31
N ASP A 3 4.84 -3.90 -34.40
CA ASP A 3 5.65 -2.79 -33.90
C ASP A 3 5.45 -2.73 -32.38
N THR A 4 6.25 -3.50 -31.63
CA THR A 4 6.39 -3.31 -30.18
C THR A 4 7.25 -2.08 -29.99
N ALA A 5 6.62 -0.91 -29.92
CA ALA A 5 7.28 0.29 -29.46
C ALA A 5 7.77 0.05 -28.02
N THR A 6 9.03 -0.34 -27.87
CA THR A 6 9.75 -0.30 -26.59
C THR A 6 9.76 1.17 -26.16
N SER A 7 9.06 1.48 -25.09
CA SER A 7 9.20 2.78 -24.44
C SER A 7 10.69 3.04 -24.18
N PRO A 8 11.22 4.24 -24.50
CA PRO A 8 12.60 4.57 -24.22
C PRO A 8 12.83 4.39 -22.72
N GLY A 9 13.79 3.53 -22.35
CA GLY A 9 14.13 3.26 -20.94
C GLY A 9 14.45 4.56 -20.21
N ILE A 10 14.07 4.63 -18.93
CA ILE A 10 14.36 5.82 -18.13
C ILE A 10 15.88 6.01 -17.95
N ASP A 11 16.35 7.25 -18.14
CA ASP A 11 17.71 7.64 -17.72
C ASP A 11 17.71 7.83 -16.18
N ALA A 12 18.03 6.75 -15.47
CA ALA A 12 17.98 6.72 -14.02
C ALA A 12 19.01 7.65 -13.35
N VAL A 13 20.16 7.94 -14.01
CA VAL A 13 21.17 8.86 -13.51
C VAL A 13 20.63 10.29 -13.56
N ARG A 14 20.06 10.68 -14.70
CA ARG A 14 19.46 12.01 -14.87
C ARG A 14 18.24 12.18 -13.94
N ALA A 15 17.44 11.13 -13.76
CA ALA A 15 16.33 11.15 -12.80
C ALA A 15 16.84 11.34 -11.37
N LEU A 16 17.93 10.68 -10.98
CA LEU A 16 18.55 10.84 -9.66
C LEU A 16 19.04 12.27 -9.45
N GLU A 17 19.74 12.87 -10.41
CA GLU A 17 20.22 14.26 -10.31
C GLU A 17 19.06 15.25 -10.12
N ARG A 18 17.95 15.06 -10.85
CA ARG A 18 16.75 15.89 -10.69
C ARG A 18 16.13 15.75 -9.30
N VAL A 19 15.94 14.52 -8.82
CA VAL A 19 15.38 14.27 -7.50
C VAL A 19 16.30 14.80 -6.39
N ALA A 20 17.61 14.60 -6.51
CA ALA A 20 18.59 15.10 -5.57
C ALA A 20 18.66 16.64 -5.54
N SER A 21 18.30 17.30 -6.65
CA SER A 21 18.17 18.76 -6.75
C SER A 21 16.82 19.28 -6.26
N GLY A 22 15.94 18.40 -5.71
CA GLY A 22 14.63 18.77 -5.18
C GLY A 22 13.49 18.81 -6.20
N SER A 23 13.70 18.34 -7.44
CA SER A 23 12.66 18.30 -8.47
C SER A 23 11.88 16.99 -8.46
N ASP A 24 10.56 17.07 -8.63
CA ASP A 24 9.70 15.91 -8.68
C ASP A 24 9.83 15.13 -10.01
N LEU A 25 9.58 13.83 -9.95
CA LEU A 25 9.34 13.01 -11.13
C LEU A 25 7.86 13.04 -11.49
N GLY A 26 7.58 12.99 -12.79
CA GLY A 26 6.23 12.74 -13.26
C GLY A 26 5.78 11.31 -12.98
N GLU A 27 4.46 11.07 -12.99
CA GLU A 27 3.88 9.75 -12.73
C GLU A 27 4.43 8.67 -13.68
N ALA A 28 4.52 8.97 -14.98
CA ALA A 28 5.07 8.03 -15.96
C ALA A 28 6.57 7.77 -15.77
N GLU A 29 7.34 8.77 -15.35
CA GLU A 29 8.77 8.60 -15.03
C GLU A 29 8.97 7.73 -13.79
N ALA A 30 8.16 7.93 -12.76
CA ALA A 30 8.19 7.12 -11.54
C ALA A 30 7.77 5.66 -11.83
N ASP A 31 6.76 5.44 -12.68
CA ASP A 31 6.36 4.10 -13.14
C ASP A 31 7.52 3.39 -13.84
N ALA A 32 8.14 4.03 -14.84
CA ALA A 32 9.28 3.47 -15.57
C ALA A 32 10.50 3.23 -14.68
N LEU A 33 10.74 4.11 -13.70
CA LEU A 33 11.83 3.95 -12.73
C LEU A 33 11.64 2.70 -11.87
N LEU A 34 10.45 2.46 -11.36
CA LEU A 34 10.18 1.26 -10.58
C LEU A 34 10.31 -0.01 -11.42
N GLU A 35 9.84 0.02 -12.67
CA GLU A 35 9.99 -1.12 -13.59
C GLU A 35 11.47 -1.44 -13.83
N ALA A 36 12.30 -0.44 -14.09
CA ALA A 36 13.73 -0.62 -14.29
C ALA A 36 14.47 -1.11 -13.01
N MET A 37 14.01 -0.69 -11.82
CA MET A 37 14.49 -1.25 -10.55
C MET A 37 14.07 -2.71 -10.38
N ALA A 38 12.85 -3.05 -10.74
CA ALA A 38 12.26 -4.37 -10.57
C ALA A 38 12.84 -5.41 -11.56
N SER A 39 13.20 -4.98 -12.77
CA SER A 39 13.86 -5.80 -13.80
C SER A 39 15.39 -5.93 -13.61
N ALA A 40 15.96 -5.26 -12.59
CA ALA A 40 17.40 -5.18 -12.32
C ALA A 40 18.21 -4.49 -13.43
N GLU A 41 17.58 -3.64 -14.23
CA GLU A 41 18.27 -2.78 -15.21
C GLU A 41 19.05 -1.66 -14.54
N ILE A 42 18.68 -1.31 -13.29
CA ILE A 42 19.36 -0.31 -12.48
C ILE A 42 20.24 -0.99 -11.45
N ALA A 43 21.51 -0.57 -11.38
CA ALA A 43 22.44 -1.07 -10.37
C ALA A 43 21.92 -0.84 -8.94
N PRO A 44 22.11 -1.78 -7.99
CA PRO A 44 21.61 -1.65 -6.62
C PRO A 44 22.06 -0.36 -5.92
N THR A 45 23.28 0.12 -6.20
CA THR A 45 23.80 1.39 -5.67
C THR A 45 23.01 2.61 -6.16
N LEU A 46 22.66 2.63 -7.44
CA LEU A 46 21.84 3.70 -8.03
C LEU A 46 20.41 3.64 -7.51
N ALA A 47 19.82 2.44 -7.41
CA ALA A 47 18.50 2.24 -6.82
C ALA A 47 18.47 2.72 -5.36
N GLY A 48 19.49 2.39 -4.56
CA GLY A 48 19.64 2.87 -3.18
C GLY A 48 19.74 4.38 -3.10
N GLY A 49 20.60 4.99 -3.92
CA GLY A 49 20.74 6.44 -4.04
C GLY A 49 19.41 7.13 -4.37
N MET A 50 18.67 6.59 -5.33
CA MET A 50 17.35 7.11 -5.72
C MET A 50 16.34 7.07 -4.57
N LEU A 51 16.26 5.94 -3.86
CA LEU A 51 15.34 5.81 -2.71
C LEU A 51 15.64 6.80 -1.60
N ILE A 52 16.92 7.07 -1.35
CA ILE A 52 17.32 8.06 -0.36
C ILE A 52 17.07 9.48 -0.86
N ALA A 53 17.35 9.77 -2.13
CA ALA A 53 17.08 11.08 -2.72
C ALA A 53 15.57 11.43 -2.66
N LEU A 54 14.68 10.49 -3.05
CA LEU A 54 13.23 10.65 -2.92
C LEU A 54 12.82 10.93 -1.48
N ARG A 55 13.33 10.17 -0.53
CA ARG A 55 13.05 10.36 0.90
C ARG A 55 13.53 11.75 1.40
N CYS A 56 14.72 12.18 1.01
CA CYS A 56 15.29 13.48 1.44
C CYS A 56 14.53 14.65 0.84
N LYS A 57 14.13 14.54 -0.42
CA LYS A 57 13.28 15.51 -1.09
C LYS A 57 11.87 15.56 -0.47
N GLY A 58 11.36 14.42 -0.08
CA GLY A 58 9.94 14.17 0.22
C GLY A 58 9.21 13.76 -1.05
N GLU A 59 8.58 12.60 -1.01
CA GLU A 59 7.82 12.06 -2.13
C GLU A 59 6.56 12.89 -2.38
N CYS A 60 6.16 13.02 -3.66
CA CYS A 60 4.89 13.63 -4.06
C CYS A 60 3.89 12.57 -4.54
N ALA A 61 2.61 12.95 -4.62
CA ALA A 61 1.52 12.03 -4.99
C ALA A 61 1.70 11.42 -6.39
N ALA A 62 2.23 12.17 -7.35
CA ALA A 62 2.51 11.68 -8.70
C ALA A 62 3.57 10.57 -8.71
N GLU A 63 4.65 10.73 -7.96
CA GLU A 63 5.70 9.72 -7.82
C GLU A 63 5.16 8.44 -7.19
N ILE A 64 4.35 8.57 -6.12
CA ILE A 64 3.77 7.42 -5.43
C ILE A 64 2.76 6.71 -6.34
N ARG A 65 1.94 7.43 -7.13
CA ARG A 65 1.02 6.81 -8.10
C ARG A 65 1.79 6.03 -9.16
N GLY A 66 2.84 6.60 -9.74
CA GLY A 66 3.67 5.90 -10.70
C GLY A 66 4.22 4.59 -10.14
N PHE A 67 4.80 4.62 -8.95
CA PHE A 67 5.28 3.41 -8.27
C PHE A 67 4.17 2.40 -7.98
N ALA A 68 3.00 2.87 -7.50
CA ALA A 68 1.87 1.98 -7.23
C ALA A 68 1.33 1.32 -8.52
N ASN A 69 1.24 2.06 -9.61
CA ASN A 69 0.82 1.56 -10.91
C ASN A 69 1.77 0.50 -11.45
N ALA A 70 3.08 0.76 -11.41
CA ALA A 70 4.09 -0.23 -11.81
C ALA A 70 4.02 -1.49 -10.92
N MET A 71 3.90 -1.34 -9.60
CA MET A 71 3.74 -2.49 -8.70
C MET A 71 2.51 -3.34 -9.04
N ARG A 72 1.35 -2.70 -9.27
CA ARG A 72 0.11 -3.41 -9.65
C ARG A 72 0.24 -4.10 -11.01
N ARG A 73 0.88 -3.45 -11.99
CA ARG A 73 1.12 -4.00 -13.33
C ARG A 73 2.05 -5.21 -13.31
N LEU A 74 3.09 -5.18 -12.51
CA LEU A 74 4.09 -6.25 -12.37
C LEU A 74 3.66 -7.37 -11.40
N ALA A 75 2.53 -7.19 -10.71
CA ALA A 75 2.01 -8.17 -9.77
C ALA A 75 1.36 -9.37 -10.48
N ARG A 76 1.35 -10.51 -9.79
CA ARG A 76 0.45 -11.62 -10.13
C ARG A 76 -0.98 -11.18 -9.82
N ARG A 77 -1.91 -11.51 -10.69
CA ARG A 77 -3.32 -11.12 -10.51
C ARG A 77 -4.10 -12.27 -9.89
N PRO A 78 -4.75 -12.06 -8.73
CA PRO A 78 -5.63 -13.07 -8.15
C PRO A 78 -6.86 -13.28 -9.05
N SER A 79 -7.41 -14.50 -9.06
CA SER A 79 -8.62 -14.87 -9.82
C SER A 79 -9.88 -14.34 -9.14
N VAL A 80 -9.94 -13.03 -8.89
CA VAL A 80 -11.12 -12.36 -8.33
C VAL A 80 -11.94 -11.74 -9.46
N PRO A 81 -13.29 -11.79 -9.42
CA PRO A 81 -14.13 -11.21 -10.47
C PRO A 81 -13.84 -9.71 -10.67
N ALA A 82 -13.69 -9.28 -11.93
CA ALA A 82 -13.52 -7.88 -12.24
C ALA A 82 -14.77 -7.06 -11.91
N GLY A 83 -14.59 -5.80 -11.47
CA GLY A 83 -15.71 -4.88 -11.16
C GLY A 83 -16.47 -5.22 -9.87
N GLY A 84 -15.96 -6.13 -9.05
CA GLY A 84 -16.55 -6.43 -7.75
C GLY A 84 -16.36 -5.30 -6.73
N ARG A 85 -17.28 -5.24 -5.75
CA ARG A 85 -17.23 -4.24 -4.66
C ARG A 85 -16.35 -4.73 -3.53
N TYR A 86 -15.05 -4.76 -3.76
CA TYR A 86 -14.06 -5.22 -2.79
C TYR A 86 -13.50 -4.09 -1.97
N VAL A 87 -13.15 -4.39 -0.71
CA VAL A 87 -12.44 -3.46 0.17
C VAL A 87 -11.10 -4.05 0.61
N ASP A 88 -10.05 -3.23 0.63
CA ASP A 88 -8.82 -3.51 1.37
C ASP A 88 -8.81 -2.72 2.67
N ILE A 89 -8.49 -3.39 3.78
CA ILE A 89 -8.38 -2.78 5.11
C ILE A 89 -6.96 -3.03 5.60
N VAL A 90 -6.13 -1.99 5.61
CA VAL A 90 -4.68 -2.12 5.79
C VAL A 90 -4.11 -0.89 6.50
N GLY A 91 -2.96 -1.03 7.15
CA GLY A 91 -2.18 0.09 7.69
C GLY A 91 -0.81 0.16 7.06
N THR A 92 -0.16 1.30 7.17
CA THR A 92 1.25 1.46 6.80
C THR A 92 2.16 0.72 7.76
N GLY A 93 1.69 0.47 8.95
CA GLY A 93 2.50 -0.02 10.06
C GLY A 93 3.53 1.01 10.51
N GLY A 94 4.37 0.60 11.45
CA GLY A 94 5.52 1.39 11.86
C GLY A 94 5.19 2.60 12.74
N ASP A 95 4.01 2.66 13.32
CA ASP A 95 3.60 3.68 14.31
C ASP A 95 4.28 3.51 15.68
N GLY A 96 4.85 2.32 15.93
CA GLY A 96 5.54 2.01 17.18
C GLY A 96 4.60 1.70 18.35
N SER A 97 3.29 1.64 18.13
CA SER A 97 2.28 1.42 19.18
C SER A 97 2.38 0.06 19.85
N GLY A 98 2.93 -0.95 19.15
CA GLY A 98 2.94 -2.33 19.62
C GLY A 98 1.55 -2.96 19.74
N SER A 99 0.59 -2.40 19.02
CA SER A 99 -0.81 -2.80 19.03
C SER A 99 -1.06 -4.23 18.51
N LEU A 100 -2.26 -4.71 18.74
CA LEU A 100 -2.78 -5.89 18.06
C LEU A 100 -2.91 -5.64 16.54
N ASN A 101 -3.07 -6.71 15.76
CA ASN A 101 -3.31 -6.61 14.31
C ASN A 101 -4.75 -6.12 14.03
N LEU A 102 -5.03 -4.86 14.40
CA LEU A 102 -6.37 -4.26 14.36
C LEU A 102 -6.95 -4.27 12.96
N SER A 103 -6.17 -3.88 11.95
CA SER A 103 -6.63 -3.91 10.55
C SER A 103 -6.97 -5.33 10.07
N THR A 104 -6.28 -6.37 10.58
CA THR A 104 -6.60 -7.77 10.25
C THR A 104 -7.90 -8.20 10.93
N GLY A 105 -8.07 -7.88 12.22
CA GLY A 105 -9.32 -8.13 12.94
C GLY A 105 -10.51 -7.41 12.32
N ALA A 106 -10.35 -6.13 11.96
CA ALA A 106 -11.37 -5.35 11.28
C ALA A 106 -11.73 -5.93 9.90
N ALA A 107 -10.74 -6.43 9.15
CA ALA A 107 -10.96 -7.08 7.86
C ALA A 107 -11.81 -8.35 7.99
N LEU A 108 -11.50 -9.21 8.97
CA LEU A 108 -12.27 -10.42 9.25
C LEU A 108 -13.69 -10.09 9.72
N LEU A 109 -13.84 -9.10 10.60
CA LEU A 109 -15.15 -8.65 11.07
C LEU A 109 -15.98 -8.05 9.93
N ALA A 110 -15.38 -7.23 9.07
CA ALA A 110 -16.06 -6.68 7.90
C ALA A 110 -16.58 -7.78 6.96
N ALA A 111 -15.78 -8.81 6.72
CA ALA A 111 -16.21 -9.97 5.94
C ALA A 111 -17.39 -10.71 6.62
N ALA A 112 -17.32 -10.93 7.93
CA ALA A 112 -18.42 -11.53 8.70
C ALA A 112 -19.70 -10.68 8.66
N CYS A 113 -19.58 -9.35 8.45
CA CYS A 113 -20.70 -8.44 8.24
C CYS A 113 -21.17 -8.37 6.77
N GLY A 114 -20.62 -9.19 5.87
CA GLY A 114 -21.04 -9.29 4.47
C GLY A 114 -20.27 -8.40 3.49
N ALA A 115 -19.21 -7.73 3.90
CA ALA A 115 -18.31 -7.05 2.97
C ALA A 115 -17.40 -8.06 2.26
N ALA A 116 -17.15 -7.86 0.97
CA ALA A 116 -16.14 -8.65 0.25
C ALA A 116 -14.75 -8.03 0.46
N VAL A 117 -13.89 -8.70 1.22
CA VAL A 117 -12.59 -8.18 1.64
C VAL A 117 -11.45 -8.86 0.89
N VAL A 118 -10.64 -8.07 0.19
CA VAL A 118 -9.41 -8.53 -0.47
C VAL A 118 -8.20 -7.87 0.21
N LYS A 119 -7.75 -8.48 1.30
CA LYS A 119 -6.68 -7.89 2.12
C LYS A 119 -5.31 -8.17 1.52
N HIS A 120 -4.54 -7.11 1.26
CA HIS A 120 -3.13 -7.19 0.90
C HIS A 120 -2.25 -7.01 2.14
N GLY A 121 -1.28 -7.89 2.33
CA GLY A 121 -0.44 -7.79 3.53
C GLY A 121 0.80 -8.68 3.51
N ASN A 122 1.58 -8.59 4.57
CA ASN A 122 2.87 -9.25 4.70
C ASN A 122 3.06 -9.83 6.12
N ARG A 123 4.17 -10.55 6.29
CA ARG A 123 4.74 -10.81 7.62
C ARG A 123 5.32 -9.52 8.19
N SER A 124 5.50 -9.51 9.50
CA SER A 124 6.14 -8.36 10.15
C SER A 124 7.60 -8.21 9.73
N VAL A 125 8.02 -6.95 9.59
CA VAL A 125 9.43 -6.57 9.43
C VAL A 125 9.96 -5.91 10.72
N SER A 126 9.13 -5.16 11.42
CA SER A 126 9.51 -4.36 12.60
C SER A 126 8.69 -4.68 13.86
N SER A 127 7.50 -5.24 13.74
CA SER A 127 6.65 -5.65 14.86
C SER A 127 6.84 -7.13 15.19
N ARG A 128 6.27 -7.60 16.31
CA ARG A 128 6.36 -9.00 16.74
C ARG A 128 5.54 -9.96 15.87
N CYS A 129 4.50 -9.47 15.21
CA CYS A 129 3.54 -10.28 14.47
C CYS A 129 2.91 -9.45 13.34
N GLY A 130 3.01 -9.91 12.10
CA GLY A 130 2.35 -9.31 10.93
C GLY A 130 0.99 -9.93 10.64
N SER A 131 0.26 -9.37 9.68
CA SER A 131 -1.06 -9.88 9.27
C SER A 131 -1.02 -11.33 8.79
N ALA A 132 0.01 -11.71 8.01
CA ALA A 132 0.19 -13.08 7.55
C ALA A 132 0.45 -14.06 8.70
N ASP A 133 1.17 -13.61 9.75
CA ASP A 133 1.47 -14.46 10.90
C ASP A 133 0.20 -14.79 11.69
N VAL A 134 -0.65 -13.78 11.95
CA VAL A 134 -1.96 -13.97 12.59
C VAL A 134 -2.84 -14.91 11.80
N LEU A 135 -3.00 -14.66 10.50
CA LEU A 135 -3.87 -15.47 9.64
C LEU A 135 -3.38 -16.92 9.55
N THR A 136 -2.06 -17.14 9.49
CA THR A 136 -1.48 -18.49 9.54
C THR A 136 -1.78 -19.18 10.89
N ALA A 137 -1.67 -18.45 12.01
CA ALA A 137 -2.00 -18.98 13.33
C ALA A 137 -3.50 -19.31 13.47
N LEU A 138 -4.38 -18.59 12.76
CA LEU A 138 -5.81 -18.88 12.68
C LEU A 138 -6.15 -20.03 11.70
N GLY A 139 -5.15 -20.61 11.04
CA GLY A 139 -5.32 -21.78 10.17
C GLY A 139 -5.43 -21.48 8.68
N LEU A 140 -5.24 -20.22 8.24
CA LEU A 140 -5.22 -19.91 6.80
C LEU A 140 -3.88 -20.38 6.18
N PRO A 141 -3.89 -21.31 5.22
CA PRO A 141 -2.66 -21.77 4.58
C PRO A 141 -2.12 -20.70 3.62
N LEU A 142 -1.00 -20.07 3.95
CA LEU A 142 -0.37 -19.04 3.13
C LEU A 142 0.95 -19.55 2.49
N PRO A 143 1.27 -19.13 1.26
CA PRO A 143 0.49 -18.23 0.39
C PRO A 143 -0.73 -18.93 -0.24
N LEU A 144 -1.79 -18.16 -0.49
CA LEU A 144 -2.82 -18.57 -1.44
C LEU A 144 -2.34 -18.22 -2.84
N ASP A 145 -2.39 -19.19 -3.78
CA ASP A 145 -2.19 -18.92 -5.19
C ASP A 145 -3.37 -18.12 -5.78
N GLU A 146 -3.26 -17.74 -7.03
CA GLU A 146 -4.22 -16.87 -7.69
C GLU A 146 -5.63 -17.45 -7.70
N GLN A 147 -5.78 -18.78 -7.95
CA GLN A 147 -7.07 -19.46 -7.97
C GLN A 147 -7.65 -19.62 -6.57
N ARG A 148 -6.86 -20.11 -5.62
CA ARG A 148 -7.29 -20.28 -4.23
C ARG A 148 -7.67 -18.96 -3.57
N ALA A 149 -7.01 -17.86 -3.94
CA ALA A 149 -7.41 -16.54 -3.46
C ALA A 149 -8.81 -16.16 -3.94
N GLY A 150 -9.15 -16.47 -5.19
CA GLY A 150 -10.49 -16.28 -5.73
C GLY A 150 -11.53 -17.16 -5.05
N ASP A 151 -11.25 -18.46 -4.90
CA ASP A 151 -12.13 -19.42 -4.24
C ASP A 151 -12.41 -19.00 -2.78
N CYS A 152 -11.37 -18.62 -2.04
CA CYS A 152 -11.49 -18.15 -0.67
C CYS A 152 -12.39 -16.91 -0.55
N LEU A 153 -12.25 -15.95 -1.48
CA LEU A 153 -13.13 -14.78 -1.52
C LEU A 153 -14.59 -15.17 -1.81
N ALA A 154 -14.81 -16.09 -2.75
CA ALA A 154 -16.14 -16.51 -3.14
C ALA A 154 -16.87 -17.25 -2.00
N GLU A 155 -16.15 -18.10 -1.25
CA GLU A 155 -16.74 -18.92 -0.19
C GLU A 155 -16.89 -18.14 1.14
N LEU A 156 -15.93 -17.29 1.49
CA LEU A 156 -15.83 -16.69 2.82
C LEU A 156 -16.07 -15.17 2.82
N GLY A 157 -16.21 -14.53 1.65
CA GLY A 157 -16.21 -13.08 1.56
C GLY A 157 -14.87 -12.41 1.94
N PHE A 158 -13.82 -13.22 2.17
CA PHE A 158 -12.50 -12.77 2.58
C PHE A 158 -11.40 -13.50 1.79
N THR A 159 -10.35 -12.79 1.42
CA THR A 159 -9.11 -13.40 0.94
C THR A 159 -7.90 -12.59 1.37
N PHE A 160 -6.72 -13.25 1.39
CA PHE A 160 -5.46 -12.61 1.76
C PHE A 160 -4.42 -12.77 0.66
N LEU A 161 -3.95 -11.65 0.16
CA LEU A 161 -2.91 -11.59 -0.87
C LEU A 161 -1.56 -11.34 -0.21
N PHE A 162 -0.77 -12.41 -0.10
CA PHE A 162 0.55 -12.37 0.53
C PHE A 162 1.56 -11.64 -0.36
N ALA A 163 2.02 -10.47 0.04
CA ALA A 163 2.83 -9.57 -0.78
C ALA A 163 4.06 -10.21 -1.44
N PRO A 164 4.88 -11.06 -0.77
CA PRO A 164 6.01 -11.72 -1.42
C PRO A 164 5.64 -12.68 -2.55
N HIS A 165 4.46 -13.31 -2.48
CA HIS A 165 3.96 -14.17 -3.54
C HIS A 165 3.44 -13.35 -4.72
N TYR A 166 2.69 -12.29 -4.43
CA TYR A 166 2.02 -11.50 -5.47
C TYR A 166 2.93 -10.48 -6.16
N HIS A 167 4.04 -10.07 -5.54
CA HIS A 167 5.00 -9.11 -6.10
C HIS A 167 6.40 -9.72 -6.31
N PRO A 168 6.55 -10.73 -7.19
CA PRO A 168 7.84 -11.39 -7.41
C PRO A 168 8.92 -10.44 -7.93
N ALA A 169 8.55 -9.38 -8.64
CA ALA A 169 9.47 -8.36 -9.14
C ALA A 169 10.22 -7.62 -8.03
N MET A 170 9.65 -7.59 -6.80
CA MET A 170 10.30 -6.96 -5.64
C MET A 170 11.56 -7.67 -5.15
N LYS A 171 11.86 -8.89 -5.64
CA LYS A 171 13.06 -9.66 -5.28
C LYS A 171 14.37 -8.90 -5.50
N HIS A 172 14.42 -8.01 -6.50
CA HIS A 172 15.62 -7.22 -6.81
C HIS A 172 15.74 -5.96 -5.95
N ILE A 173 14.62 -5.45 -5.44
CA ILE A 173 14.56 -4.24 -4.61
C ILE A 173 14.69 -4.57 -3.13
N ALA A 174 14.22 -5.73 -2.69
CA ALA A 174 14.23 -6.13 -1.29
C ALA A 174 15.64 -6.12 -0.65
N PRO A 175 16.72 -6.61 -1.30
CA PRO A 175 18.08 -6.52 -0.76
C PRO A 175 18.56 -5.06 -0.60
N VAL A 176 18.22 -4.17 -1.54
CA VAL A 176 18.57 -2.75 -1.48
C VAL A 176 17.90 -2.10 -0.26
N ARG A 177 16.61 -2.36 -0.06
CA ARG A 177 15.87 -1.86 1.10
C ARG A 177 16.43 -2.38 2.42
N ALA A 178 16.78 -3.67 2.48
CA ALA A 178 17.38 -4.28 3.66
C ALA A 178 18.74 -3.66 3.99
N ALA A 179 19.58 -3.41 2.97
CA ALA A 179 20.89 -2.77 3.14
C ALA A 179 20.79 -1.32 3.60
N LEU A 180 19.76 -0.57 3.13
CA LEU A 180 19.54 0.80 3.56
C LEU A 180 19.11 0.89 5.03
N GLY A 181 18.33 -0.07 5.55
CA GLY A 181 17.89 -0.13 6.94
C GLY A 181 17.00 1.03 7.39
N VAL A 182 16.52 1.87 6.47
CA VAL A 182 15.70 3.05 6.74
C VAL A 182 14.37 3.00 5.99
N ARG A 183 13.39 3.79 6.42
CA ARG A 183 12.12 3.93 5.69
C ARG A 183 12.36 4.61 4.34
N THR A 184 11.64 4.14 3.33
CA THR A 184 11.63 4.67 1.96
C THR A 184 10.19 4.71 1.46
N VAL A 185 9.94 5.17 0.24
CA VAL A 185 8.64 5.15 -0.42
C VAL A 185 7.93 3.78 -0.31
N PHE A 186 8.66 2.69 -0.27
CA PHE A 186 8.09 1.34 -0.12
C PHE A 186 7.36 1.09 1.20
N ASN A 187 7.55 1.92 2.22
CA ASN A 187 6.81 1.81 3.47
C ASN A 187 5.37 2.32 3.37
N ILE A 188 5.07 3.11 2.34
CA ILE A 188 3.73 3.66 2.07
C ILE A 188 3.09 3.07 0.82
N LEU A 189 3.86 2.35 -0.01
CA LEU A 189 3.35 1.71 -1.24
C LEU A 189 2.50 0.47 -0.98
N GLY A 190 2.74 -0.27 0.11
CA GLY A 190 2.04 -1.52 0.42
C GLY A 190 0.52 -1.41 0.33
N PRO A 191 -0.11 -0.45 1.02
CA PRO A 191 -1.54 -0.21 0.96
C PRO A 191 -2.07 0.20 -0.43
N LEU A 192 -1.23 0.74 -1.30
CA LEU A 192 -1.60 1.25 -2.62
C LEU A 192 -1.37 0.23 -3.75
N ALA A 193 -0.66 -0.85 -3.45
CA ALA A 193 -0.20 -1.82 -4.45
C ALA A 193 -0.99 -3.14 -4.45
N ASN A 194 -2.19 -3.17 -3.87
CA ASN A 194 -3.01 -4.37 -3.85
C ASN A 194 -3.25 -4.91 -5.27
N PRO A 195 -2.85 -6.17 -5.57
CA PRO A 195 -2.95 -6.75 -6.92
C PRO A 195 -4.37 -6.90 -7.46
N ALA A 196 -5.37 -6.97 -6.56
CA ALA A 196 -6.79 -7.01 -6.96
C ALA A 196 -7.34 -5.64 -7.32
N ALA A 197 -6.59 -4.55 -7.10
CA ALA A 197 -7.01 -3.16 -7.32
C ALA A 197 -8.44 -2.87 -6.79
N PRO A 198 -8.72 -3.13 -5.51
CA PRO A 198 -10.06 -2.96 -4.97
C PRO A 198 -10.52 -1.49 -5.09
N PRO A 199 -11.82 -1.24 -5.38
CA PRO A 199 -12.33 0.13 -5.50
C PRO A 199 -12.53 0.83 -4.15
N TYR A 200 -12.50 0.09 -3.04
CA TYR A 200 -12.68 0.65 -1.69
C TYR A 200 -11.47 0.36 -0.82
N HIS A 201 -11.09 1.35 0.01
CA HIS A 201 -9.96 1.20 0.92
C HIS A 201 -10.26 1.82 2.29
N VAL A 202 -9.74 1.18 3.33
CA VAL A 202 -9.54 1.79 4.65
C VAL A 202 -8.05 1.66 4.98
N ILE A 203 -7.36 2.77 5.06
CA ILE A 203 -5.91 2.79 5.21
C ILE A 203 -5.51 3.59 6.45
N GLY A 204 -4.82 2.94 7.38
CA GLY A 204 -4.17 3.62 8.49
C GLY A 204 -2.80 4.16 8.11
N ALA A 205 -2.44 5.34 8.60
CA ALA A 205 -1.14 5.97 8.33
C ALA A 205 -0.47 6.46 9.61
N PHE A 206 0.82 6.18 9.75
CA PHE A 206 1.62 6.49 10.95
C PHE A 206 1.86 7.99 11.19
N SER A 207 1.41 8.86 10.31
CA SER A 207 1.41 10.32 10.52
C SER A 207 0.36 11.00 9.65
N GLU A 208 -0.14 12.16 10.09
CA GLU A 208 -1.12 12.94 9.32
C GLU A 208 -0.55 13.37 7.96
N ARG A 209 0.73 13.76 7.90
CA ARG A 209 1.41 14.09 6.64
C ARG A 209 1.35 12.93 5.64
N ILE A 210 1.61 11.72 6.09
CA ILE A 210 1.55 10.52 5.24
C ILE A 210 0.10 10.19 4.88
N ALA A 211 -0.86 10.36 5.80
CA ALA A 211 -2.28 10.20 5.50
C ALA A 211 -2.73 11.15 4.39
N ALA A 212 -2.36 12.44 4.47
CA ALA A 212 -2.66 13.43 3.44
C ALA A 212 -2.05 13.07 2.07
N LEU A 213 -0.77 12.67 2.06
CA LEU A 213 -0.06 12.25 0.84
C LEU A 213 -0.69 11.01 0.20
N MET A 214 -1.09 10.01 1.00
CA MET A 214 -1.78 8.82 0.52
C MET A 214 -3.18 9.17 0.00
N ALA A 215 -3.89 10.06 0.66
CA ALA A 215 -5.20 10.54 0.21
C ALA A 215 -5.11 11.25 -1.15
N GLU A 216 -4.14 12.14 -1.31
CA GLU A 216 -3.87 12.80 -2.59
C GLU A 216 -3.49 11.79 -3.69
N THR A 217 -2.64 10.81 -3.35
CA THR A 217 -2.27 9.73 -4.27
C THR A 217 -3.50 8.97 -4.74
N LEU A 218 -4.34 8.51 -3.82
CA LEU A 218 -5.54 7.73 -4.11
C LEU A 218 -6.57 8.51 -4.92
N SER A 219 -6.69 9.83 -4.72
CA SER A 219 -7.64 10.66 -5.48
C SER A 219 -7.35 10.69 -6.97
N GLY A 220 -6.10 10.45 -7.37
CA GLY A 220 -5.69 10.31 -8.77
C GLY A 220 -5.71 8.86 -9.30
N MET A 221 -6.06 7.88 -8.47
CA MET A 221 -6.15 6.48 -8.86
C MET A 221 -7.60 6.09 -9.23
N ASP A 222 -7.75 4.92 -9.84
CA ASP A 222 -9.07 4.36 -10.17
C ASP A 222 -9.68 3.69 -8.94
N ILE A 223 -10.30 4.50 -8.08
CA ILE A 223 -11.02 4.08 -6.88
C ILE A 223 -12.41 4.70 -6.85
N GLU A 224 -13.31 4.05 -6.12
CA GLU A 224 -14.63 4.59 -5.80
C GLU A 224 -14.59 5.44 -4.52
N ARG A 225 -14.01 4.90 -3.44
CA ARG A 225 -13.87 5.60 -2.17
C ARG A 225 -12.77 5.00 -1.30
N ALA A 226 -12.04 5.87 -0.61
CA ALA A 226 -11.13 5.44 0.44
C ALA A 226 -11.28 6.31 1.69
N PHE A 227 -11.04 5.71 2.85
CA PHE A 227 -10.77 6.43 4.09
C PHE A 227 -9.29 6.24 4.44
N VAL A 228 -8.57 7.35 4.56
CA VAL A 228 -7.19 7.32 5.07
C VAL A 228 -7.20 7.97 6.44
N VAL A 229 -6.78 7.23 7.46
CA VAL A 229 -6.93 7.65 8.86
C VAL A 229 -5.57 7.77 9.55
N HIS A 230 -5.50 8.71 10.50
CA HIS A 230 -4.41 8.84 11.44
C HIS A 230 -5.00 9.07 12.83
N GLY A 231 -4.74 8.15 13.73
CA GLY A 231 -5.34 8.10 15.06
C GLY A 231 -4.67 9.04 16.06
N ALA A 232 -5.35 9.23 17.18
CA ALA A 232 -4.78 9.91 18.34
C ALA A 232 -3.47 9.22 18.77
N GLU A 233 -2.56 9.98 19.37
CA GLU A 233 -1.24 9.52 19.86
C GLU A 233 -0.33 8.88 18.78
N GLY A 234 -0.62 9.15 17.49
CA GLY A 234 0.24 8.71 16.39
C GLY A 234 -0.04 7.32 15.85
N TRP A 235 -1.18 6.71 16.20
CA TRP A 235 -1.57 5.40 15.72
C TRP A 235 -1.94 5.42 14.23
N ASP A 236 -1.57 4.36 13.51
CA ASP A 236 -2.04 4.15 12.14
C ASP A 236 -3.42 3.45 12.09
N GLU A 237 -4.27 3.75 13.09
CA GLU A 237 -5.60 3.16 13.27
C GLU A 237 -6.59 4.20 13.80
N ALA A 238 -7.88 4.05 13.49
CA ALA A 238 -8.97 4.79 14.10
C ALA A 238 -9.35 4.10 15.42
N THR A 239 -8.70 4.47 16.51
CA THR A 239 -8.88 3.84 17.83
C THR A 239 -9.83 4.62 18.72
N PRO A 240 -10.43 4.01 19.76
CA PRO A 240 -11.28 4.70 20.74
C PRO A 240 -10.50 5.57 21.75
N ILE A 241 -9.18 5.71 21.61
CA ILE A 241 -8.35 6.53 22.52
C ILE A 241 -8.73 8.01 22.45
N GLY A 242 -9.06 8.52 21.26
CA GLY A 242 -9.41 9.92 21.06
C GLY A 242 -9.81 10.24 19.62
N PRO A 243 -10.05 11.52 19.32
CA PRO A 243 -10.35 11.95 17.97
C PRO A 243 -9.24 11.57 16.99
N PHE A 244 -9.62 11.21 15.77
CA PHE A 244 -8.71 10.84 14.70
C PHE A 244 -8.97 11.67 13.44
N VAL A 245 -7.89 11.93 12.70
CA VAL A 245 -8.00 12.55 11.38
C VAL A 245 -8.43 11.50 10.36
N CYS A 246 -9.39 11.85 9.53
CA CYS A 246 -9.90 11.02 8.45
C CYS A 246 -9.92 11.82 7.15
N PHE A 247 -9.27 11.32 6.12
CA PHE A 247 -9.41 11.82 4.77
C PHE A 247 -10.42 10.93 4.03
N ASP A 248 -11.59 11.49 3.69
CA ASP A 248 -12.57 10.87 2.79
C ASP A 248 -12.17 11.17 1.36
N VAL A 249 -11.77 10.14 0.65
CA VAL A 249 -11.17 10.23 -0.69
C VAL A 249 -12.12 9.64 -1.71
N ARG A 250 -12.34 10.38 -2.76
CA ARG A 250 -13.00 9.94 -4.00
C ARG A 250 -12.14 10.35 -5.18
N ARG A 251 -12.43 9.83 -6.34
CA ARG A 251 -11.73 10.22 -7.57
C ARG A 251 -11.78 11.73 -7.77
N GLY A 252 -10.62 12.38 -7.81
CA GLY A 252 -10.48 13.83 -7.97
C GLY A 252 -10.87 14.67 -6.74
N SER A 253 -11.18 14.07 -5.58
CA SER A 253 -11.62 14.80 -4.40
C SER A 253 -11.08 14.20 -3.12
N VAL A 254 -10.63 15.07 -2.23
CA VAL A 254 -10.18 14.71 -0.88
C VAL A 254 -10.83 15.67 0.12
N THR A 255 -11.48 15.14 1.13
CA THR A 255 -12.04 15.93 2.25
C THR A 255 -11.37 15.49 3.55
N ARG A 256 -10.75 16.43 4.26
CA ARG A 256 -10.17 16.20 5.60
C ARG A 256 -11.20 16.47 6.67
N GLU A 257 -11.37 15.52 7.56
CA GLU A 257 -12.28 15.60 8.71
C GLU A 257 -11.55 15.20 9.99
N VAL A 258 -12.04 15.65 11.11
CA VAL A 258 -11.70 15.09 12.42
C VAL A 258 -12.96 14.38 12.93
N ARG A 259 -12.83 13.11 13.24
CA ARG A 259 -13.92 12.26 13.74
C ARG A 259 -13.64 11.85 15.18
N ASP A 260 -14.69 11.70 15.96
CA ASP A 260 -14.59 11.25 17.35
C ASP A 260 -15.23 9.85 17.49
N PRO A 261 -14.60 8.90 18.18
CA PRO A 261 -15.21 7.61 18.49
C PRO A 261 -16.57 7.74 19.18
N ALA A 262 -16.78 8.80 19.97
CA ALA A 262 -18.05 9.06 20.64
C ALA A 262 -19.22 9.29 19.66
N ASP A 263 -18.94 9.82 18.45
CA ASP A 263 -19.95 10.02 17.39
C ASP A 263 -20.50 8.68 16.86
N TYR A 264 -19.79 7.58 17.13
CA TYR A 264 -20.14 6.22 16.75
C TYR A 264 -20.66 5.40 17.94
N GLY A 265 -20.94 6.03 19.09
CA GLY A 265 -21.40 5.36 20.30
C GLY A 265 -20.31 4.58 21.04
N LEU A 266 -19.05 4.84 20.76
CA LEU A 266 -17.91 4.22 21.43
C LEU A 266 -17.42 5.11 22.57
N SER A 267 -17.26 4.55 23.76
CA SER A 267 -16.60 5.25 24.86
C SER A 267 -15.11 5.37 24.59
N ARG A 268 -14.53 6.52 24.89
CA ARG A 268 -13.08 6.68 24.90
C ARG A 268 -12.48 5.82 26.02
N CYS A 269 -11.35 5.19 25.78
CA CYS A 269 -10.65 4.33 26.75
C CYS A 269 -9.15 4.62 26.74
#